data_22859a8c08cc624569d158f378e9dfcd
#
_entry.id   22859a8c08cc624569d158f378e9dfcd
#
_cell.length_a   1.000
_cell.length_b   1.000
_cell.length_c   1.000
_cell.angle_alpha   90.00
_cell.angle_beta   90.00
_cell.angle_gamma   90.00
#
_symmetry.space_group_name_H-M   'P 1'
#
loop_
_entity.id
_entity.type
_entity.pdbx_description
1 polymer ?
#
loop_
_entity_poly.entity_id
_entity_poly.type
_entity_poly.pdbx_seq_one_letter_code
_entity_poly.pdbx_strand_id
1 'polypeptide(L)'
;MKRIVVEKDSYYDSVFLMLINKDVKSSPGVTEAVVTMGTEMNRDLLSDMGLSDDKVASATANDLIIALEAEDDKALDTAEATARRLLTRKSASGKGDEYRPSTLDGAVRAMPEANIAVVSLPGPFAGREVRKALERGLHVMLFSDNVPLKTEIELKKLAKEKGLLMMGPDCGTAIVNGKPLCFANVVRDGSIGCVAASGTGLQEVTCSIHKAGGGVSQALGTGGRDLKNEEIGGTMMLMGIEALKKDPKTSVIAIFSKPPSESVAKKVIQALSDSGKPGVVHFIGMKKGTDEGNIHYAESLEETALMSVALAKGQSYSPQVFSVPESDIEEIVNRETKQMASEQ
;
A
#
# COMPACT_ATOMS: atom_id res chain seq x y z
N MET A 1 37.12 -1.76 7.49
CA MET A 1 37.06 -0.88 8.68
C MET A 1 35.64 -0.50 8.97
N LYS A 2 35.28 -0.26 10.26
CA LYS A 2 33.91 0.08 10.64
C LYS A 2 33.82 1.44 11.32
N ARG A 3 32.73 2.17 11.05
CA ARG A 3 32.44 3.45 11.71
C ARG A 3 30.92 3.53 12.02
N ILE A 4 30.64 3.89 13.27
CA ILE A 4 29.27 4.03 13.76
C ILE A 4 29.09 5.43 14.33
N VAL A 5 28.09 6.14 13.84
CA VAL A 5 27.70 7.47 14.31
C VAL A 5 26.23 7.41 14.74
N VAL A 6 25.94 7.93 15.93
CA VAL A 6 24.58 8.07 16.45
C VAL A 6 24.29 9.55 16.66
N GLU A 7 23.26 10.06 15.99
CA GLU A 7 22.77 11.43 16.16
C GLU A 7 21.47 11.40 16.97
N LYS A 8 21.53 11.96 18.17
CA LYS A 8 20.40 11.96 19.09
C LYS A 8 19.28 12.89 18.64
N ASP A 9 18.05 12.48 18.92
CA ASP A 9 16.83 13.26 18.63
C ASP A 9 16.72 13.73 17.17
N SER A 10 17.28 12.96 16.24
CA SER A 10 17.34 13.25 14.81
C SER A 10 16.43 12.32 14.02
N TYR A 11 15.13 12.63 14.02
CA TYR A 11 14.13 11.80 13.35
C TYR A 11 14.10 12.05 11.84
N TYR A 12 14.11 10.94 11.09
CA TYR A 12 13.90 10.91 9.64
C TYR A 12 12.90 9.81 9.27
N ASP A 13 12.18 10.05 8.18
CA ASP A 13 11.28 9.05 7.60
C ASP A 13 12.06 7.85 7.05
N SER A 14 11.55 6.62 7.28
CA SER A 14 12.25 5.38 6.92
C SER A 14 12.45 5.23 5.41
N VAL A 15 11.48 5.65 4.58
CA VAL A 15 11.59 5.59 3.11
C VAL A 15 12.69 6.53 2.62
N PHE A 16 12.79 7.72 3.22
CA PHE A 16 13.88 8.65 2.94
C PHE A 16 15.24 8.07 3.30
N LEU A 17 15.36 7.40 4.46
CA LEU A 17 16.60 6.74 4.86
C LEU A 17 16.95 5.56 3.95
N MET A 18 15.98 4.81 3.44
CA MET A 18 16.22 3.74 2.47
C MET A 18 16.84 4.26 1.16
N LEU A 19 16.40 5.43 0.68
CA LEU A 19 16.99 6.06 -0.51
C LEU A 19 18.44 6.48 -0.26
N ILE A 20 18.70 7.06 0.92
CA ILE A 20 20.08 7.43 1.34
C ILE A 20 20.97 6.19 1.44
N ASN A 21 20.50 5.11 2.03
CA ASN A 21 21.22 3.85 2.12
C ASN A 21 21.77 3.40 0.78
N LYS A 22 20.94 3.41 -0.25
CA LYS A 22 21.33 3.01 -1.60
C LYS A 22 22.49 3.85 -2.14
N ASP A 23 22.40 5.16 -1.97
CA ASP A 23 23.42 6.09 -2.49
C ASP A 23 24.74 5.98 -1.69
N VAL A 24 24.66 5.85 -0.35
CA VAL A 24 25.83 5.70 0.52
C VAL A 24 26.53 4.37 0.25
N LYS A 25 25.78 3.28 0.12
CA LYS A 25 26.32 1.94 -0.20
C LYS A 25 27.01 1.90 -1.56
N SER A 26 26.60 2.76 -2.50
CA SER A 26 27.20 2.86 -3.83
C SER A 26 28.48 3.70 -3.84
N SER A 27 28.92 4.24 -2.71
CA SER A 27 30.17 5.02 -2.62
C SER A 27 31.40 4.12 -2.81
N PRO A 28 32.44 4.57 -3.53
CA PRO A 28 33.62 3.77 -3.77
C PRO A 28 34.29 3.29 -2.48
N GLY A 29 34.66 2.00 -2.41
CA GLY A 29 35.32 1.37 -1.28
C GLY A 29 34.41 1.03 -0.09
N VAL A 30 33.10 1.29 -0.18
CA VAL A 30 32.11 0.90 0.86
C VAL A 30 31.70 -0.54 0.64
N THR A 31 31.84 -1.38 1.65
CA THR A 31 31.40 -2.77 1.66
C THR A 31 30.00 -2.93 2.21
N GLU A 32 29.66 -2.17 3.26
CA GLU A 32 28.32 -2.13 3.82
C GLU A 32 27.97 -0.74 4.37
N ALA A 33 26.72 -0.33 4.26
CA ALA A 33 26.21 0.92 4.80
C ALA A 33 24.76 0.77 5.25
N VAL A 34 24.46 1.20 6.47
CA VAL A 34 23.11 1.24 7.03
C VAL A 34 22.89 2.60 7.68
N VAL A 35 21.93 3.36 7.13
CA VAL A 35 21.46 4.63 7.72
C VAL A 35 20.00 4.41 8.14
N THR A 36 19.73 4.39 9.44
CA THR A 36 18.43 3.97 9.97
C THR A 36 18.08 4.67 11.28
N MET A 37 16.81 4.57 11.70
CA MET A 37 16.39 4.98 13.04
C MET A 37 16.73 3.92 14.07
N GLY A 38 17.04 4.33 15.31
CA GLY A 38 17.46 3.45 16.42
C GLY A 38 16.31 2.66 17.05
N THR A 39 15.35 2.16 16.27
CA THR A 39 14.30 1.26 16.77
C THR A 39 14.89 -0.07 17.22
N GLU A 40 14.21 -0.81 18.10
CA GLU A 40 14.65 -2.10 18.60
C GLU A 40 15.02 -3.06 17.45
N MET A 41 14.10 -3.25 16.51
CA MET A 41 14.30 -4.10 15.34
C MET A 41 15.54 -3.69 14.50
N ASN A 42 15.79 -2.40 14.32
CA ASN A 42 16.93 -1.93 13.55
C ASN A 42 18.25 -2.11 14.31
N ARG A 43 18.27 -1.99 15.64
CA ARG A 43 19.44 -2.28 16.46
C ARG A 43 19.79 -3.76 16.42
N ASP A 44 18.79 -4.65 16.48
CA ASP A 44 18.98 -6.09 16.36
C ASP A 44 19.55 -6.44 14.97
N LEU A 45 19.00 -5.87 13.91
CA LEU A 45 19.53 -6.04 12.55
C LEU A 45 21.01 -5.59 12.44
N LEU A 46 21.36 -4.42 13.00
CA LEU A 46 22.75 -3.94 13.01
C LEU A 46 23.66 -4.87 13.80
N SER A 47 23.18 -5.47 14.89
CA SER A 47 23.91 -6.46 15.68
C SER A 47 24.17 -7.73 14.87
N ASP A 48 23.17 -8.26 14.17
CA ASP A 48 23.28 -9.44 13.31
C ASP A 48 24.26 -9.21 12.14
N MET A 49 24.31 -7.99 11.63
CA MET A 49 25.26 -7.58 10.59
C MET A 49 26.68 -7.30 11.14
N GLY A 50 26.88 -7.38 12.45
CA GLY A 50 28.13 -7.03 13.11
C GLY A 50 28.49 -5.53 13.04
N LEU A 51 27.50 -4.67 12.81
CA LEU A 51 27.60 -3.21 12.74
C LEU A 51 27.02 -2.54 14.01
N SER A 52 27.26 -3.13 15.17
CA SER A 52 26.78 -2.65 16.47
C SER A 52 27.92 -2.36 17.43
N ASP A 53 27.72 -1.36 18.30
CA ASP A 53 28.57 -1.02 19.44
C ASP A 53 27.67 -0.50 20.59
N ASP A 54 28.31 -0.06 21.70
CA ASP A 54 27.61 0.49 22.87
C ASP A 54 26.71 1.71 22.50
N LYS A 55 27.07 2.47 21.46
CA LYS A 55 26.29 3.62 21.01
C LYS A 55 24.99 3.16 20.35
N VAL A 56 25.06 2.11 19.51
CA VAL A 56 23.87 1.50 18.88
C VAL A 56 22.98 0.89 19.96
N ALA A 57 23.56 0.15 20.90
CA ALA A 57 22.81 -0.49 21.99
C ALA A 57 22.02 0.52 22.85
N SER A 58 22.60 1.71 23.06
CA SER A 58 21.98 2.80 23.83
C SER A 58 21.09 3.75 23.03
N ALA A 59 20.99 3.59 21.71
CA ALA A 59 20.18 4.44 20.85
C ALA A 59 18.69 4.22 21.09
N THR A 60 17.91 5.29 20.97
CA THR A 60 16.44 5.29 21.06
C THR A 60 15.80 5.32 19.69
N ALA A 61 14.50 5.05 19.61
CA ALA A 61 13.75 5.10 18.36
C ALA A 61 13.76 6.48 17.66
N ASN A 62 14.12 7.55 18.38
CA ASN A 62 14.22 8.90 17.84
C ASN A 62 15.66 9.26 17.37
N ASP A 63 16.61 8.38 17.57
CA ASP A 63 18.00 8.62 17.20
C ASP A 63 18.29 8.07 15.79
N LEU A 64 19.06 8.83 15.01
CA LEU A 64 19.59 8.37 13.73
C LEU A 64 20.89 7.60 13.94
N ILE A 65 21.00 6.45 13.29
CA ILE A 65 22.23 5.64 13.27
C ILE A 65 22.78 5.61 11.84
N ILE A 66 24.07 5.92 11.69
CA ILE A 66 24.84 5.74 10.47
C ILE A 66 25.93 4.72 10.78
N ALA A 67 25.77 3.50 10.26
CA ALA A 67 26.73 2.41 10.43
C ALA A 67 27.36 2.07 9.07
N LEU A 68 28.67 2.14 8.99
CA LEU A 68 29.45 2.01 7.76
C LEU A 68 30.54 0.96 7.91
N GLU A 69 30.77 0.19 6.85
CA GLU A 69 31.92 -0.67 6.67
C GLU A 69 32.57 -0.40 5.32
N ALA A 70 33.89 -0.17 5.31
CA ALA A 70 34.62 0.17 4.10
C ALA A 70 36.05 -0.38 4.14
N GLU A 71 36.71 -0.36 2.98
CA GLU A 71 38.08 -0.86 2.81
C GLU A 71 39.10 -0.06 3.59
N ASP A 72 38.95 1.27 3.64
CA ASP A 72 39.84 2.19 4.30
C ASP A 72 39.13 3.39 4.94
N ASP A 73 39.90 4.20 5.72
CA ASP A 73 39.35 5.37 6.40
C ASP A 73 38.90 6.47 5.43
N LYS A 74 39.51 6.58 4.28
CA LYS A 74 39.13 7.55 3.25
C LYS A 74 37.74 7.22 2.64
N ALA A 75 37.47 5.94 2.42
CA ALA A 75 36.15 5.47 1.97
C ALA A 75 35.10 5.71 3.06
N LEU A 76 35.43 5.47 4.36
CA LEU A 76 34.55 5.79 5.48
C LEU A 76 34.22 7.29 5.54
N ASP A 77 35.24 8.17 5.41
CA ASP A 77 35.04 9.62 5.40
C ASP A 77 34.14 10.07 4.25
N THR A 78 34.36 9.51 3.08
CA THR A 78 33.56 9.80 1.88
C THR A 78 32.10 9.35 2.03
N ALA A 79 31.89 8.15 2.57
CA ALA A 79 30.57 7.60 2.82
C ALA A 79 29.80 8.40 3.89
N GLU A 80 30.44 8.74 5.00
CA GLU A 80 29.85 9.58 6.04
C GLU A 80 29.51 10.98 5.53
N ALA A 81 30.42 11.63 4.81
CA ALA A 81 30.16 12.92 4.18
C ALA A 81 28.99 12.85 3.18
N THR A 82 28.89 11.76 2.43
CA THR A 82 27.76 11.51 1.51
C THR A 82 26.47 11.35 2.27
N ALA A 83 26.42 10.54 3.33
CA ALA A 83 25.26 10.38 4.19
C ALA A 83 24.79 11.74 4.76
N ARG A 84 25.69 12.49 5.37
CA ARG A 84 25.41 13.81 5.95
C ARG A 84 24.92 14.82 4.90
N ARG A 85 25.55 14.86 3.74
CA ARG A 85 25.14 15.72 2.63
C ARG A 85 23.74 15.38 2.14
N LEU A 86 23.40 14.08 2.03
CA LEU A 86 22.06 13.63 1.59
C LEU A 86 21.00 13.90 2.66
N LEU A 87 21.34 13.72 3.95
CA LEU A 87 20.45 14.07 5.07
C LEU A 87 20.13 15.57 5.11
N THR A 88 21.14 16.42 4.91
CA THR A 88 20.96 17.89 4.85
C THR A 88 20.29 18.36 3.57
N ARG A 89 20.37 17.62 2.46
CA ARG A 89 19.72 17.94 1.19
C ARG A 89 18.19 17.95 1.26
N LYS A 90 17.60 17.35 2.29
CA LYS A 90 16.16 17.46 2.59
C LYS A 90 15.74 18.92 2.86
N SER A 91 16.66 19.74 3.34
CA SER A 91 16.43 21.19 3.52
C SER A 91 16.65 22.03 2.25
N ALA A 92 17.37 21.46 1.26
CA ALA A 92 17.88 22.20 0.10
C ALA A 92 17.42 21.65 -1.25
N SER A 93 16.43 20.77 -1.31
CA SER A 93 15.86 20.29 -2.58
C SER A 93 14.93 21.34 -3.23
N GLY A 94 15.45 22.55 -3.36
CA GLY A 94 14.94 23.66 -4.12
C GLY A 94 15.95 24.08 -5.18
N LYS A 95 16.25 23.23 -6.15
CA LYS A 95 16.80 23.72 -7.42
C LYS A 95 15.65 24.13 -8.30
N GLY A 96 15.44 25.42 -8.40
CA GLY A 96 14.39 26.14 -9.09
C GLY A 96 13.48 26.80 -8.07
N ASP A 97 13.12 28.05 -8.30
CA ASP A 97 12.03 28.77 -7.63
C ASP A 97 10.67 28.10 -7.94
N GLU A 98 10.53 26.82 -7.60
CA GLU A 98 9.26 26.14 -7.70
C GLU A 98 8.40 26.64 -6.55
N TYR A 99 7.45 27.50 -6.87
CA TYR A 99 6.47 28.01 -5.92
C TYR A 99 5.80 26.84 -5.21
N ARG A 100 6.09 26.67 -3.92
CA ARG A 100 5.48 25.64 -3.06
C ARG A 100 4.38 26.28 -2.23
N PRO A 101 3.14 26.16 -2.67
CA PRO A 101 2.02 26.76 -1.94
C PRO A 101 1.88 26.10 -0.56
N SER A 102 1.73 26.94 0.47
CA SER A 102 1.52 26.49 1.86
C SER A 102 0.08 26.10 2.17
N THR A 103 -0.84 26.28 1.22
CA THR A 103 -2.26 26.00 1.38
C THR A 103 -2.80 25.23 0.17
N LEU A 104 -3.86 24.45 0.38
CA LEU A 104 -4.54 23.75 -0.72
C LEU A 104 -5.05 24.74 -1.79
N ASP A 105 -5.54 25.90 -1.37
CA ASP A 105 -5.99 26.95 -2.30
C ASP A 105 -4.87 27.48 -3.19
N GLY A 106 -3.71 27.67 -2.59
CA GLY A 106 -2.50 28.05 -3.34
C GLY A 106 -2.08 26.95 -4.30
N ALA A 107 -2.14 25.68 -3.86
CA ALA A 107 -1.78 24.53 -4.69
C ALA A 107 -2.71 24.37 -5.89
N VAL A 108 -4.02 24.46 -5.69
CA VAL A 108 -5.01 24.38 -6.79
C VAL A 108 -4.86 25.54 -7.78
N ARG A 109 -4.54 26.74 -7.30
CA ARG A 109 -4.23 27.87 -8.22
C ARG A 109 -2.96 27.66 -9.02
N ALA A 110 -1.94 27.04 -8.42
CA ALA A 110 -0.67 26.74 -9.09
C ALA A 110 -0.78 25.54 -10.05
N MET A 111 -1.74 24.64 -9.81
CA MET A 111 -1.99 23.43 -10.61
C MET A 111 -3.50 23.28 -10.87
N PRO A 112 -4.08 24.09 -11.76
CA PRO A 112 -5.53 24.09 -12.02
C PRO A 112 -6.07 22.78 -12.59
N GLU A 113 -5.22 21.98 -13.24
CA GLU A 113 -5.54 20.67 -13.80
C GLU A 113 -5.52 19.53 -12.76
N ALA A 114 -5.13 19.81 -11.53
CA ALA A 114 -5.16 18.82 -10.46
C ALA A 114 -6.57 18.28 -10.24
N ASN A 115 -6.72 16.97 -10.21
CA ASN A 115 -8.00 16.30 -10.00
C ASN A 115 -8.00 15.34 -8.79
N ILE A 116 -6.85 15.12 -8.17
CA ILE A 116 -6.71 14.29 -6.99
C ILE A 116 -5.80 14.95 -5.96
N ALA A 117 -6.17 14.83 -4.68
CA ALA A 117 -5.35 15.22 -3.54
C ALA A 117 -4.91 13.97 -2.77
N VAL A 118 -3.61 13.83 -2.51
CA VAL A 118 -3.07 12.83 -1.59
C VAL A 118 -2.88 13.49 -0.24
N VAL A 119 -3.55 12.96 0.80
CA VAL A 119 -3.54 13.52 2.15
C VAL A 119 -2.81 12.56 3.09
N SER A 120 -1.69 13.01 3.65
CA SER A 120 -0.86 12.28 4.61
C SER A 120 -0.54 13.17 5.81
N LEU A 121 -1.57 13.44 6.62
CA LEU A 121 -1.50 14.24 7.83
C LEU A 121 -1.88 13.36 9.03
N PRO A 122 -1.50 13.71 10.28
CA PRO A 122 -2.02 13.00 11.44
C PRO A 122 -3.55 13.00 11.43
N GLY A 123 -4.15 11.82 11.66
CA GLY A 123 -5.58 11.56 11.45
C GLY A 123 -6.55 12.60 12.01
N PRO A 124 -6.35 13.12 13.24
CA PRO A 124 -7.24 14.16 13.81
C PRO A 124 -7.29 15.46 12.99
N PHE A 125 -6.24 15.76 12.22
CA PHE A 125 -6.15 16.98 11.41
C PHE A 125 -6.51 16.77 9.94
N ALA A 126 -6.47 15.51 9.47
CA ALA A 126 -6.69 15.17 8.06
C ALA A 126 -8.10 15.57 7.57
N GLY A 127 -9.12 15.42 8.41
CA GLY A 127 -10.52 15.62 8.03
C GLY A 127 -10.81 17.01 7.46
N ARG A 128 -10.19 18.06 8.00
CA ARG A 128 -10.35 19.43 7.53
C ARG A 128 -9.82 19.62 6.10
N GLU A 129 -8.64 19.08 5.83
CA GLU A 129 -8.00 19.24 4.51
C GLU A 129 -8.68 18.35 3.46
N VAL A 130 -9.15 17.16 3.84
CA VAL A 130 -9.97 16.30 2.96
C VAL A 130 -11.27 17.01 2.57
N ARG A 131 -11.97 17.62 3.52
CA ARG A 131 -13.19 18.39 3.24
C ARG A 131 -12.93 19.49 2.23
N LYS A 132 -11.88 20.29 2.41
CA LYS A 132 -11.50 21.33 1.48
C LYS A 132 -11.18 20.79 0.08
N ALA A 133 -10.49 19.65 -0.02
CA ALA A 133 -10.19 19.01 -1.30
C ALA A 133 -11.48 18.60 -2.03
N LEU A 134 -12.39 17.91 -1.33
CA LEU A 134 -13.69 17.53 -1.88
C LEU A 134 -14.55 18.74 -2.28
N GLU A 135 -14.55 19.82 -1.49
CA GLU A 135 -15.26 21.06 -1.80
C GLU A 135 -14.74 21.73 -3.08
N ARG A 136 -13.47 21.53 -3.42
CA ARG A 136 -12.83 22.01 -4.66
C ARG A 136 -12.95 21.04 -5.84
N GLY A 137 -13.69 19.95 -5.69
CA GLY A 137 -13.90 18.99 -6.77
C GLY A 137 -12.73 18.02 -6.99
N LEU A 138 -11.83 17.89 -6.01
CA LEU A 138 -10.73 16.93 -6.09
C LEU A 138 -11.17 15.56 -5.56
N HIS A 139 -10.83 14.50 -6.27
CA HIS A 139 -10.78 13.17 -5.69
C HIS A 139 -9.76 13.13 -4.56
N VAL A 140 -9.91 12.24 -3.60
CA VAL A 140 -9.01 12.16 -2.45
C VAL A 140 -8.44 10.75 -2.31
N MET A 141 -7.14 10.67 -2.12
CA MET A 141 -6.46 9.52 -1.55
C MET A 141 -6.02 9.88 -0.14
N LEU A 142 -6.77 9.39 0.85
CA LEU A 142 -6.52 9.64 2.27
C LEU A 142 -5.63 8.53 2.82
N PHE A 143 -4.33 8.79 2.78
CA PHE A 143 -3.30 7.91 3.31
C PHE A 143 -3.32 7.85 4.85
N SER A 144 -3.69 8.96 5.49
CA SER A 144 -3.75 9.08 6.95
C SER A 144 -4.59 7.98 7.58
N ASP A 145 -4.06 7.36 8.60
CA ASP A 145 -4.76 6.49 9.54
C ASP A 145 -5.36 7.29 10.71
N ASN A 146 -5.99 6.59 11.68
CA ASN A 146 -6.52 7.16 12.92
C ASN A 146 -7.45 8.38 12.72
N VAL A 147 -8.07 8.49 11.55
CA VAL A 147 -9.14 9.48 11.33
C VAL A 147 -10.38 9.07 12.14
N PRO A 148 -11.00 9.98 12.93
CA PRO A 148 -12.19 9.65 13.69
C PRO A 148 -13.32 9.11 12.80
N LEU A 149 -14.00 8.05 13.25
CA LEU A 149 -15.05 7.38 12.47
C LEU A 149 -16.15 8.35 12.02
N LYS A 150 -16.62 9.23 12.91
CA LYS A 150 -17.62 10.25 12.57
C LYS A 150 -17.17 11.15 11.42
N THR A 151 -15.90 11.55 11.44
CA THR A 151 -15.30 12.36 10.38
C THR A 151 -15.24 11.59 9.05
N GLU A 152 -14.87 10.32 9.07
CA GLU A 152 -14.88 9.47 7.87
C GLU A 152 -16.27 9.36 7.26
N ILE A 153 -17.30 9.09 8.08
CA ILE A 153 -18.70 8.98 7.63
C ILE A 153 -19.15 10.28 6.94
N GLU A 154 -18.91 11.43 7.58
CA GLU A 154 -19.26 12.74 7.02
C GLU A 154 -18.54 13.01 5.69
N LEU A 155 -17.27 12.70 5.61
CA LEU A 155 -16.46 12.95 4.42
C LEU A 155 -16.84 12.01 3.26
N LYS A 156 -17.08 10.72 3.51
CA LYS A 156 -17.57 9.78 2.48
C LYS A 156 -18.94 10.16 1.98
N LYS A 157 -19.80 10.67 2.84
CA LYS A 157 -21.11 11.21 2.45
C LYS A 157 -20.96 12.41 1.51
N LEU A 158 -20.12 13.38 1.89
CA LEU A 158 -19.80 14.53 1.06
C LEU A 158 -19.19 14.12 -0.29
N ALA A 159 -18.25 13.17 -0.29
CA ALA A 159 -17.63 12.65 -1.50
C ALA A 159 -18.68 12.04 -2.45
N LYS A 160 -19.58 11.20 -1.89
CA LYS A 160 -20.69 10.60 -2.65
C LYS A 160 -21.62 11.65 -3.24
N GLU A 161 -22.03 12.66 -2.46
CA GLU A 161 -22.90 13.75 -2.92
C GLU A 161 -22.27 14.55 -4.08
N LYS A 162 -20.95 14.67 -4.08
CA LYS A 162 -20.20 15.36 -5.14
C LYS A 162 -19.78 14.46 -6.31
N GLY A 163 -20.01 13.16 -6.24
CA GLY A 163 -19.55 12.21 -7.26
C GLY A 163 -18.04 12.02 -7.28
N LEU A 164 -17.35 12.27 -6.16
CA LEU A 164 -15.90 12.20 -6.02
C LEU A 164 -15.47 10.95 -5.26
N LEU A 165 -14.41 10.29 -5.72
CA LEU A 165 -13.82 9.17 -5.00
C LEU A 165 -13.03 9.68 -3.78
N MET A 166 -13.27 9.06 -2.63
CA MET A 166 -12.48 9.27 -1.41
C MET A 166 -11.92 7.92 -0.95
N MET A 167 -10.74 7.58 -1.44
CA MET A 167 -10.02 6.39 -1.07
C MET A 167 -9.45 6.54 0.36
N GLY A 168 -9.77 5.60 1.24
CA GLY A 168 -9.36 5.68 2.66
C GLY A 168 -10.47 6.14 3.61
N PRO A 169 -10.13 6.46 4.88
CA PRO A 169 -8.77 6.55 5.47
C PRO A 169 -8.00 5.23 5.46
N ASP A 170 -6.71 5.31 5.80
CA ASP A 170 -5.80 4.16 5.78
C ASP A 170 -5.72 3.52 4.37
N CYS A 171 -5.68 4.35 3.33
CA CYS A 171 -5.48 3.91 1.96
C CYS A 171 -4.05 4.18 1.52
N GLY A 172 -3.20 3.17 1.62
CA GLY A 172 -1.79 3.24 1.21
C GLY A 172 -1.53 2.85 -0.24
N THR A 173 -2.53 2.34 -0.97
CA THR A 173 -2.31 1.73 -2.28
C THR A 173 -3.44 2.07 -3.24
N ALA A 174 -3.09 2.66 -4.37
CA ALA A 174 -4.00 2.81 -5.51
C ALA A 174 -3.22 2.84 -6.83
N ILE A 175 -3.85 2.43 -7.93
CA ILE A 175 -3.36 2.59 -9.30
C ILE A 175 -4.46 3.28 -10.09
N VAL A 176 -4.16 4.43 -10.66
CA VAL A 176 -5.12 5.21 -11.45
C VAL A 176 -4.54 5.42 -12.85
N ASN A 177 -5.25 4.94 -13.85
CA ASN A 177 -4.81 4.99 -15.25
C ASN A 177 -3.38 4.46 -15.45
N GLY A 178 -3.05 3.32 -14.82
CA GLY A 178 -1.74 2.69 -14.89
C GLY A 178 -0.64 3.43 -14.09
N LYS A 179 -0.98 4.47 -13.32
CA LYS A 179 -0.03 5.21 -12.47
C LYS A 179 -0.16 4.76 -11.02
N PRO A 180 0.90 4.18 -10.42
CA PRO A 180 0.89 3.79 -9.02
C PRO A 180 0.96 5.02 -8.12
N LEU A 181 0.16 5.00 -7.05
CA LEU A 181 0.13 6.02 -6.01
C LEU A 181 0.55 5.42 -4.66
N CYS A 182 1.28 6.18 -3.87
CA CYS A 182 1.80 5.82 -2.54
C CYS A 182 2.58 4.50 -2.59
N PHE A 183 2.14 3.43 -1.92
CA PHE A 183 2.82 2.14 -1.84
C PHE A 183 2.41 1.15 -2.94
N ALA A 184 1.72 1.60 -3.99
CA ALA A 184 1.38 0.71 -5.09
C ALA A 184 2.60 0.26 -5.88
N ASN A 185 2.60 -1.00 -6.27
CA ASN A 185 3.63 -1.57 -7.11
C ASN A 185 3.47 -1.10 -8.57
N VAL A 186 4.58 -1.01 -9.29
CA VAL A 186 4.57 -0.81 -10.74
C VAL A 186 4.23 -2.14 -11.41
N VAL A 187 3.03 -2.23 -11.95
CA VAL A 187 2.53 -3.43 -12.62
C VAL A 187 2.15 -3.13 -14.07
N ARG A 188 1.95 -4.18 -14.86
CA ARG A 188 1.53 -4.04 -16.26
C ARG A 188 0.16 -3.39 -16.35
N ASP A 189 0.05 -2.43 -17.24
CA ASP A 189 -1.22 -1.85 -17.63
C ASP A 189 -2.08 -2.86 -18.41
N GLY A 190 -3.40 -2.87 -18.17
CA GLY A 190 -4.28 -3.85 -18.79
C GLY A 190 -5.76 -3.59 -18.53
N SER A 191 -6.55 -4.65 -18.44
CA SER A 191 -8.00 -4.56 -18.43
C SER A 191 -8.68 -5.06 -17.15
N ILE A 192 -7.92 -5.33 -16.09
CA ILE A 192 -8.50 -5.80 -14.83
C ILE A 192 -8.57 -4.62 -13.85
N GLY A 193 -9.79 -4.26 -13.45
CA GLY A 193 -10.04 -3.26 -12.43
C GLY A 193 -10.20 -3.90 -11.05
N CYS A 194 -9.53 -3.35 -10.04
CA CYS A 194 -9.59 -3.84 -8.66
C CYS A 194 -10.19 -2.82 -7.72
N VAL A 195 -11.07 -3.26 -6.80
CA VAL A 195 -11.49 -2.43 -5.66
C VAL A 195 -11.34 -3.25 -4.38
N ALA A 196 -10.62 -2.73 -3.39
CA ALA A 196 -10.31 -3.49 -2.20
C ALA A 196 -10.34 -2.67 -0.92
N ALA A 197 -10.84 -3.29 0.16
CA ALA A 197 -10.72 -2.76 1.52
C ALA A 197 -9.49 -3.33 2.27
N SER A 198 -8.41 -3.61 1.53
CA SER A 198 -7.14 -4.11 2.05
C SER A 198 -5.99 -3.60 1.19
N GLY A 199 -5.14 -2.74 1.75
CA GLY A 199 -3.99 -2.16 1.03
C GLY A 199 -2.99 -3.23 0.60
N THR A 200 -2.55 -4.10 1.53
CA THR A 200 -1.63 -5.21 1.23
C THR A 200 -2.26 -6.25 0.31
N GLY A 201 -3.55 -6.55 0.48
CA GLY A 201 -4.28 -7.41 -0.44
C GLY A 201 -4.31 -6.83 -1.87
N LEU A 202 -4.44 -5.51 -1.99
CA LEU A 202 -4.41 -4.84 -3.29
C LEU A 202 -3.04 -4.95 -3.96
N GLN A 203 -1.94 -4.81 -3.19
CA GLN A 203 -0.58 -5.04 -3.65
C GLN A 203 -0.39 -6.49 -4.12
N GLU A 204 -0.82 -7.47 -3.31
CA GLU A 204 -0.67 -8.89 -3.64
C GLU A 204 -1.42 -9.27 -4.91
N VAL A 205 -2.70 -8.93 -5.01
CA VAL A 205 -3.52 -9.27 -6.19
C VAL A 205 -2.99 -8.59 -7.45
N THR A 206 -2.62 -7.32 -7.41
CA THR A 206 -2.10 -6.60 -8.58
C THR A 206 -0.75 -7.15 -9.04
N CYS A 207 0.13 -7.55 -8.11
CA CYS A 207 1.39 -8.22 -8.43
C CYS A 207 1.15 -9.62 -9.01
N SER A 208 0.21 -10.38 -8.46
CA SER A 208 -0.13 -11.73 -8.95
C SER A 208 -0.77 -11.66 -10.35
N ILE A 209 -1.63 -10.69 -10.63
CA ILE A 209 -2.14 -10.39 -11.97
C ILE A 209 -0.97 -10.13 -12.93
N HIS A 210 0.00 -9.29 -12.53
CA HIS A 210 1.19 -9.00 -13.34
C HIS A 210 2.02 -10.25 -13.63
N LYS A 211 2.30 -11.08 -12.61
CA LYS A 211 3.07 -12.33 -12.72
C LYS A 211 2.35 -13.34 -13.62
N ALA A 212 1.02 -13.44 -13.54
CA ALA A 212 0.20 -14.31 -14.39
C ALA A 212 0.05 -13.82 -15.85
N GLY A 213 0.75 -12.75 -16.23
CA GLY A 213 0.71 -12.19 -17.58
C GLY A 213 -0.53 -11.33 -17.88
N GLY A 214 -1.32 -10.97 -16.87
CA GLY A 214 -2.39 -9.99 -16.95
C GLY A 214 -1.90 -8.54 -16.75
N GLY A 215 -2.84 -7.61 -16.71
CA GLY A 215 -2.55 -6.20 -16.44
C GLY A 215 -3.73 -5.49 -15.75
N VAL A 216 -3.42 -4.44 -15.01
CA VAL A 216 -4.35 -3.69 -14.18
C VAL A 216 -4.72 -2.38 -14.86
N SER A 217 -6.03 -2.11 -15.03
CA SER A 217 -6.52 -0.82 -15.54
C SER A 217 -6.55 0.22 -14.42
N GLN A 218 -7.19 -0.13 -13.33
CA GLN A 218 -7.38 0.68 -12.14
C GLN A 218 -7.27 -0.21 -10.90
N ALA A 219 -6.77 0.33 -9.79
CA ALA A 219 -6.83 -0.33 -8.49
C ALA A 219 -7.17 0.72 -7.42
N LEU A 220 -8.31 0.54 -6.75
CA LEU A 220 -8.87 1.51 -5.83
C LEU A 220 -8.95 0.93 -4.42
N GLY A 221 -8.26 1.57 -3.48
CA GLY A 221 -8.36 1.24 -2.06
C GLY A 221 -9.53 1.96 -1.39
N THR A 222 -10.36 1.27 -0.61
CA THR A 222 -11.54 1.88 0.01
C THR A 222 -11.33 2.31 1.45
N GLY A 223 -10.25 1.83 2.08
CA GLY A 223 -10.04 1.91 3.53
C GLY A 223 -10.71 0.76 4.29
N GLY A 224 -10.10 0.38 5.41
CA GLY A 224 -10.46 -0.86 6.12
C GLY A 224 -11.85 -0.88 6.77
N ARG A 225 -12.47 0.28 7.00
CA ARG A 225 -13.80 0.40 7.63
C ARG A 225 -14.96 0.46 6.64
N ASP A 226 -14.68 0.67 5.35
CA ASP A 226 -15.70 0.92 4.31
C ASP A 226 -16.76 -0.18 4.26
N LEU A 227 -16.36 -1.44 4.23
CA LEU A 227 -17.26 -2.59 4.14
C LEU A 227 -17.73 -3.12 5.50
N LYS A 228 -16.97 -2.85 6.56
CA LYS A 228 -17.25 -3.39 7.89
C LYS A 228 -18.28 -2.56 8.66
N ASN A 229 -18.26 -1.24 8.48
CA ASN A 229 -19.16 -0.31 9.17
C ASN A 229 -20.42 -0.09 8.34
N GLU A 230 -21.59 -0.39 8.93
CA GLU A 230 -22.88 -0.30 8.23
C GLU A 230 -23.31 1.14 7.92
N GLU A 231 -22.86 2.11 8.70
CA GLU A 231 -23.17 3.52 8.47
C GLU A 231 -22.38 4.09 7.30
N ILE A 232 -21.15 3.61 7.08
CA ILE A 232 -20.37 3.87 5.87
C ILE A 232 -20.97 3.09 4.69
N GLY A 233 -21.41 1.84 4.95
CA GLY A 233 -22.22 1.05 4.03
C GLY A 233 -21.57 0.68 2.73
N GLY A 234 -20.24 0.57 2.65
CA GLY A 234 -19.52 0.24 1.44
C GLY A 234 -19.49 1.38 0.40
N THR A 235 -19.65 2.61 0.84
CA THR A 235 -19.80 3.77 -0.06
C THR A 235 -18.69 3.85 -1.10
N MET A 236 -17.42 3.71 -0.68
CA MET A 236 -16.30 3.81 -1.62
C MET A 236 -16.20 2.57 -2.52
N MET A 237 -16.50 1.37 -2.02
CA MET A 237 -16.55 0.15 -2.82
C MET A 237 -17.60 0.26 -3.92
N LEU A 238 -18.80 0.70 -3.58
CA LEU A 238 -19.91 0.88 -4.55
C LEU A 238 -19.57 1.94 -5.62
N MET A 239 -18.97 3.06 -5.20
CA MET A 239 -18.53 4.10 -6.13
C MET A 239 -17.38 3.61 -7.01
N GLY A 240 -16.47 2.82 -6.48
CA GLY A 240 -15.38 2.19 -7.22
C GLY A 240 -15.90 1.21 -8.28
N ILE A 241 -16.84 0.33 -7.93
CA ILE A 241 -17.50 -0.57 -8.88
C ILE A 241 -18.19 0.21 -10.00
N GLU A 242 -18.92 1.27 -9.66
CA GLU A 242 -19.61 2.10 -10.67
C GLU A 242 -18.61 2.83 -11.59
N ALA A 243 -17.48 3.27 -11.06
CA ALA A 243 -16.41 3.86 -11.88
C ALA A 243 -15.80 2.82 -12.84
N LEU A 244 -15.50 1.61 -12.35
CA LEU A 244 -14.96 0.52 -13.16
C LEU A 244 -15.97 -0.01 -14.19
N LYS A 245 -17.27 0.00 -13.87
CA LYS A 245 -18.36 -0.31 -14.81
C LYS A 245 -18.31 0.61 -16.03
N LYS A 246 -18.09 1.90 -15.79
CA LYS A 246 -18.05 2.94 -16.83
C LYS A 246 -16.70 3.03 -17.55
N ASP A 247 -15.64 2.49 -16.97
CA ASP A 247 -14.31 2.54 -17.56
C ASP A 247 -14.23 1.59 -18.77
N PRO A 248 -14.07 2.10 -20.01
CA PRO A 248 -14.00 1.27 -21.20
C PRO A 248 -12.76 0.37 -21.24
N LYS A 249 -11.73 0.72 -20.47
CA LYS A 249 -10.49 -0.06 -20.37
C LYS A 249 -10.65 -1.27 -19.46
N THR A 250 -11.58 -1.24 -18.53
CA THR A 250 -11.82 -2.32 -17.59
C THR A 250 -12.78 -3.35 -18.19
N SER A 251 -12.34 -4.60 -18.36
CA SER A 251 -13.14 -5.73 -18.83
C SER A 251 -13.56 -6.71 -17.73
N VAL A 252 -12.78 -6.79 -16.64
CA VAL A 252 -13.05 -7.64 -15.47
C VAL A 252 -12.94 -6.79 -14.22
N ILE A 253 -13.81 -7.01 -13.25
CA ILE A 253 -13.78 -6.31 -11.96
C ILE A 253 -13.49 -7.33 -10.86
N ALA A 254 -12.38 -7.15 -10.14
CA ALA A 254 -12.01 -7.93 -8.96
C ALA A 254 -12.28 -7.14 -7.69
N ILE A 255 -13.04 -7.72 -6.75
CA ILE A 255 -13.27 -7.15 -5.43
C ILE A 255 -12.79 -8.12 -4.35
N PHE A 256 -12.04 -7.60 -3.39
CA PHE A 256 -11.57 -8.40 -2.27
C PHE A 256 -11.39 -7.55 -1.03
N SER A 257 -11.67 -8.15 0.14
CA SER A 257 -11.59 -7.44 1.41
C SER A 257 -11.53 -8.39 2.60
N LYS A 258 -11.25 -7.83 3.76
CA LYS A 258 -11.63 -8.43 5.04
C LYS A 258 -13.17 -8.58 5.09
N PRO A 259 -13.73 -9.44 5.97
CA PRO A 259 -15.17 -9.72 5.98
C PRO A 259 -15.99 -8.43 6.05
N PRO A 260 -16.90 -8.19 5.08
CA PRO A 260 -17.88 -7.11 5.16
C PRO A 260 -18.99 -7.43 6.17
N SER A 261 -19.81 -6.44 6.56
CA SER A 261 -21.10 -6.75 7.16
C SER A 261 -22.02 -7.43 6.14
N GLU A 262 -22.93 -8.28 6.61
CA GLU A 262 -23.81 -9.05 5.71
C GLU A 262 -24.65 -8.16 4.78
N SER A 263 -25.18 -7.07 5.32
CA SER A 263 -25.98 -6.10 4.57
C SER A 263 -25.17 -5.39 3.48
N VAL A 264 -23.91 -5.08 3.75
CA VAL A 264 -23.00 -4.44 2.81
C VAL A 264 -22.53 -5.43 1.75
N ALA A 265 -22.21 -6.68 2.14
CA ALA A 265 -21.84 -7.74 1.19
C ALA A 265 -22.89 -7.90 0.09
N LYS A 266 -24.18 -8.03 0.48
CA LYS A 266 -25.29 -8.16 -0.48
C LYS A 266 -25.37 -7.00 -1.46
N LYS A 267 -25.22 -5.76 -0.98
CA LYS A 267 -25.23 -4.55 -1.84
C LYS A 267 -24.05 -4.52 -2.81
N VAL A 268 -22.88 -4.92 -2.35
CA VAL A 268 -21.65 -4.94 -3.16
C VAL A 268 -21.74 -6.00 -4.26
N ILE A 269 -22.18 -7.21 -3.91
CA ILE A 269 -22.39 -8.30 -4.90
C ILE A 269 -23.44 -7.90 -5.93
N GLN A 270 -24.55 -7.31 -5.51
CA GLN A 270 -25.58 -6.81 -6.42
C GLN A 270 -25.04 -5.75 -7.37
N ALA A 271 -24.29 -4.75 -6.85
CA ALA A 271 -23.69 -3.71 -7.68
C ALA A 271 -22.66 -4.27 -8.68
N LEU A 272 -21.91 -5.30 -8.28
CA LEU A 272 -20.99 -5.99 -9.18
C LEU A 272 -21.72 -6.78 -10.26
N SER A 273 -22.80 -7.47 -9.90
CA SER A 273 -23.68 -8.17 -10.86
C SER A 273 -24.28 -7.18 -11.88
N ASP A 274 -24.79 -6.04 -11.40
CA ASP A 274 -25.38 -4.99 -12.24
C ASP A 274 -24.34 -4.27 -13.13
N SER A 275 -23.05 -4.50 -12.90
CA SER A 275 -22.00 -3.95 -13.76
C SER A 275 -22.05 -4.55 -15.18
N GLY A 276 -22.56 -5.78 -15.32
CA GLY A 276 -22.57 -6.55 -16.56
C GLY A 276 -21.20 -7.05 -17.01
N LYS A 277 -20.12 -6.72 -16.26
CA LYS A 277 -18.77 -7.23 -16.50
C LYS A 277 -18.53 -8.48 -15.64
N PRO A 278 -17.69 -9.44 -16.08
CA PRO A 278 -17.25 -10.52 -15.21
C PRO A 278 -16.68 -9.98 -13.91
N GLY A 279 -17.20 -10.47 -12.78
CA GLY A 279 -16.81 -10.04 -11.45
C GLY A 279 -16.15 -11.19 -10.67
N VAL A 280 -15.00 -10.93 -10.04
CA VAL A 280 -14.34 -11.89 -9.14
C VAL A 280 -14.42 -11.36 -7.71
N VAL A 281 -14.90 -12.20 -6.78
CA VAL A 281 -15.16 -11.83 -5.39
C VAL A 281 -14.37 -12.69 -4.44
N HIS A 282 -13.63 -12.08 -3.52
CA HIS A 282 -12.99 -12.77 -2.41
C HIS A 282 -13.15 -11.99 -1.10
N PHE A 283 -13.89 -12.54 -0.15
CA PHE A 283 -13.98 -12.00 1.21
C PHE A 283 -13.17 -12.91 2.15
N ILE A 284 -12.01 -12.43 2.59
CA ILE A 284 -11.04 -13.17 3.40
C ILE A 284 -11.71 -13.73 4.66
N GLY A 285 -11.60 -15.06 4.87
CA GLY A 285 -12.18 -15.72 6.04
C GLY A 285 -13.69 -16.00 5.96
N MET A 286 -14.37 -15.62 4.87
CA MET A 286 -15.74 -16.03 4.61
C MET A 286 -15.78 -17.31 3.75
N LYS A 287 -16.82 -18.13 3.94
CA LYS A 287 -17.07 -19.28 3.08
C LYS A 287 -17.27 -18.81 1.64
N LYS A 288 -16.63 -19.50 0.68
CA LYS A 288 -16.79 -19.28 -0.75
C LYS A 288 -18.26 -19.32 -1.13
N GLY A 289 -18.72 -18.30 -1.89
CA GLY A 289 -20.02 -18.32 -2.50
C GLY A 289 -20.09 -19.25 -3.71
N THR A 290 -21.28 -19.44 -4.23
CA THR A 290 -21.52 -20.20 -5.49
C THR A 290 -21.53 -19.20 -6.64
N ASP A 291 -20.81 -19.53 -7.72
CA ASP A 291 -20.79 -18.71 -8.94
C ASP A 291 -22.21 -18.55 -9.50
N GLU A 292 -22.57 -17.34 -9.83
CA GLU A 292 -23.90 -17.01 -10.36
C GLU A 292 -23.80 -15.85 -11.38
N GLY A 293 -24.36 -16.07 -12.56
CA GLY A 293 -24.36 -15.09 -13.63
C GLY A 293 -22.95 -14.69 -14.07
N ASN A 294 -22.62 -13.42 -13.89
CA ASN A 294 -21.28 -12.87 -14.17
C ASN A 294 -20.37 -12.80 -12.92
N ILE A 295 -20.80 -13.37 -11.79
CA ILE A 295 -20.06 -13.35 -10.54
C ILE A 295 -19.38 -14.68 -10.29
N HIS A 296 -18.07 -14.62 -10.02
CA HIS A 296 -17.22 -15.74 -9.71
C HIS A 296 -16.59 -15.55 -8.32
N TYR A 297 -16.55 -16.60 -7.51
CA TYR A 297 -16.01 -16.55 -6.16
C TYR A 297 -14.66 -17.24 -6.07
N ALA A 298 -13.67 -16.55 -5.54
CA ALA A 298 -12.32 -17.06 -5.28
C ALA A 298 -12.14 -17.41 -3.79
N GLU A 299 -11.29 -18.41 -3.50
CA GLU A 299 -10.95 -18.86 -2.14
C GLU A 299 -9.75 -18.13 -1.55
N SER A 300 -8.93 -17.51 -2.42
CA SER A 300 -7.71 -16.81 -2.01
C SER A 300 -7.45 -15.55 -2.86
N LEU A 301 -6.53 -14.71 -2.41
CA LEU A 301 -6.05 -13.57 -3.18
C LEU A 301 -5.36 -14.02 -4.48
N GLU A 302 -4.59 -15.11 -4.43
CA GLU A 302 -3.96 -15.70 -5.61
C GLU A 302 -5.00 -16.18 -6.62
N GLU A 303 -6.00 -16.94 -6.17
CA GLU A 303 -7.10 -17.40 -7.02
C GLU A 303 -7.87 -16.22 -7.63
N THR A 304 -8.09 -15.14 -6.84
CA THR A 304 -8.70 -13.90 -7.34
C THR A 304 -7.92 -13.33 -8.52
N ALA A 305 -6.60 -13.30 -8.44
CA ALA A 305 -5.75 -12.81 -9.51
C ALA A 305 -5.79 -13.71 -10.75
N LEU A 306 -5.60 -15.02 -10.56
CA LEU A 306 -5.53 -16.00 -11.65
C LEU A 306 -6.87 -16.10 -12.39
N MET A 307 -7.98 -16.14 -11.66
CA MET A 307 -9.33 -16.15 -12.22
C MET A 307 -9.62 -14.87 -13.00
N SER A 308 -9.24 -13.70 -12.46
CA SER A 308 -9.39 -12.42 -13.17
C SER A 308 -8.59 -12.39 -14.47
N VAL A 309 -7.38 -12.96 -14.48
CA VAL A 309 -6.57 -13.06 -15.70
C VAL A 309 -7.19 -13.99 -16.73
N ALA A 310 -7.70 -15.15 -16.31
CA ALA A 310 -8.38 -16.08 -17.20
C ALA A 310 -9.61 -15.43 -17.85
N LEU A 311 -10.47 -14.80 -17.04
CA LEU A 311 -11.67 -14.09 -17.53
C LEU A 311 -11.32 -12.93 -18.48
N ALA A 312 -10.27 -12.16 -18.17
CA ALA A 312 -9.81 -11.08 -19.04
C ALA A 312 -9.30 -11.57 -20.41
N LYS A 313 -8.85 -12.83 -20.48
CA LYS A 313 -8.45 -13.50 -21.73
C LYS A 313 -9.62 -14.25 -22.42
N GLY A 314 -10.84 -14.17 -21.87
CA GLY A 314 -11.99 -14.92 -22.37
C GLY A 314 -11.87 -16.43 -22.16
N GLN A 315 -11.13 -16.87 -21.16
CA GLN A 315 -10.89 -18.26 -20.80
C GLN A 315 -11.64 -18.65 -19.53
N SER A 316 -12.04 -19.90 -19.41
CA SER A 316 -12.50 -20.46 -18.15
C SER A 316 -11.31 -20.63 -17.19
N TYR A 317 -11.53 -20.35 -15.91
CA TYR A 317 -10.57 -20.62 -14.88
C TYR A 317 -10.70 -22.07 -14.40
N SER A 318 -9.56 -22.74 -14.24
CA SER A 318 -9.47 -24.02 -13.56
C SER A 318 -8.58 -23.87 -12.33
N PRO A 319 -9.04 -24.26 -11.13
CA PRO A 319 -8.24 -24.19 -9.92
C PRO A 319 -6.91 -24.94 -10.09
N GLN A 320 -5.84 -24.37 -9.54
CA GLN A 320 -4.57 -25.09 -9.47
C GLN A 320 -4.69 -26.22 -8.43
N VAL A 321 -4.30 -27.41 -8.85
CA VAL A 321 -4.18 -28.54 -7.95
C VAL A 321 -2.76 -28.56 -7.40
N PHE A 322 -2.61 -28.62 -6.08
CA PHE A 322 -1.30 -28.79 -5.48
C PHE A 322 -0.67 -30.10 -5.95
N SER A 323 0.61 -30.04 -6.30
CA SER A 323 1.38 -31.23 -6.71
C SER A 323 1.71 -32.19 -5.54
N VAL A 324 1.53 -31.70 -4.30
CA VAL A 324 1.77 -32.48 -3.08
C VAL A 324 0.45 -33.07 -2.60
N PRO A 325 0.36 -34.39 -2.37
CA PRO A 325 -0.83 -34.99 -1.81
C PRO A 325 -1.22 -34.42 -0.46
N GLU A 326 -2.52 -34.33 -0.18
CA GLU A 326 -3.04 -33.77 1.07
C GLU A 326 -2.50 -34.51 2.31
N SER A 327 -2.32 -35.83 2.22
CA SER A 327 -1.68 -36.65 3.26
C SER A 327 -0.27 -36.17 3.62
N ASP A 328 0.51 -35.78 2.64
CA ASP A 328 1.89 -35.33 2.83
C ASP A 328 1.92 -33.94 3.46
N ILE A 329 0.94 -33.08 3.10
CA ILE A 329 0.74 -31.75 3.74
C ILE A 329 0.38 -31.93 5.21
N GLU A 330 -0.56 -32.84 5.53
CA GLU A 330 -0.93 -33.18 6.90
C GLU A 330 0.25 -33.71 7.72
N GLU A 331 1.08 -34.57 7.12
CA GLU A 331 2.29 -35.10 7.78
C GLU A 331 3.28 -33.96 8.10
N ILE A 332 3.53 -33.06 7.14
CA ILE A 332 4.39 -31.87 7.34
C ILE A 332 3.84 -30.99 8.46
N VAL A 333 2.55 -30.65 8.42
CA VAL A 333 1.90 -29.81 9.43
C VAL A 333 2.01 -30.45 10.82
N ASN A 334 1.74 -31.76 10.94
CA ASN A 334 1.83 -32.46 12.22
C ASN A 334 3.26 -32.51 12.76
N ARG A 335 4.26 -32.68 11.89
CA ARG A 335 5.67 -32.68 12.27
C ARG A 335 6.10 -31.32 12.79
N GLU A 336 5.81 -30.23 12.05
CA GLU A 336 6.19 -28.87 12.44
C GLU A 336 5.44 -28.42 13.72
N THR A 337 4.15 -28.77 13.86
CA THR A 337 3.38 -28.46 15.06
C THR A 337 3.97 -29.13 16.31
N LYS A 338 4.43 -30.40 16.18
CA LYS A 338 5.08 -31.11 17.30
C LYS A 338 6.43 -30.48 17.66
N GLN A 339 7.19 -30.03 16.67
CA GLN A 339 8.47 -29.36 16.89
C GLN A 339 8.25 -28.04 17.62
N MET A 340 7.34 -27.19 17.15
CA MET A 340 6.99 -25.92 17.80
C MET A 340 6.50 -26.11 19.25
N ALA A 341 5.72 -27.16 19.53
CA ALA A 341 5.27 -27.47 20.90
C ALA A 341 6.39 -27.97 21.82
N SER A 342 7.50 -28.48 21.28
CA SER A 342 8.67 -28.91 22.05
C SER A 342 9.67 -27.79 22.35
N GLU A 343 9.53 -26.64 21.68
CA GLU A 343 10.39 -25.46 21.84
C GLU A 343 9.77 -24.39 22.79
N GLN A 344 8.52 -24.61 23.25
CA GLN A 344 7.85 -23.83 24.31
C GLN A 344 8.00 -24.49 25.69
#